data_3df8ae97b085bfc71625803c127c0a5a
#
_entry.id   3df8ae97b085bfc71625803c127c0a5a
#
_cell.length_a   1.000
_cell.length_b   1.000
_cell.length_c   1.000
_cell.angle_alpha   90.00
_cell.angle_beta   90.00
_cell.angle_gamma   90.00
#
_symmetry.space_group_name_H-M   'P 1'
#
loop_
_entity.id
_entity.type
_entity.pdbx_description
1 polymer ?
#
loop_
_entity_poly.entity_id
_entity_poly.type
_entity_poly.pdbx_seq_one_letter_code
_entity_poly.pdbx_strand_id
1 'polypeptide(L)'
;VTLVPIFLFSQDFGKVTGKVVAERNGQALAGASVVIEGTALGSSADADGGFTILSVPVGTYTVRADYIGYQSVKVSNINVSANLTTTVEFVLNVSAVKGDLVEIVADTPLINENTTNTTRIVNAETIEHLPLRGVEAVVALQTGTVSDNGNIYVRGSRSSDVAYYVDGVYMNNSWDMENTSQVSNSAMEELQFQAGGFGAEYGNVNGGVVNTTTKT
;
A
#
# COMPACT_ATOMS: atom_id res chain seq x y z
N VAL A 1 -15.53 -34.20 18.57
CA VAL A 1 -15.44 -32.72 18.36
C VAL A 1 -14.22 -32.48 17.50
N THR A 2 -14.44 -32.22 16.21
CA THR A 2 -13.36 -31.95 15.26
C THR A 2 -13.03 -30.46 15.37
N LEU A 3 -11.86 -30.14 15.92
CA LEU A 3 -11.35 -28.78 15.99
C LEU A 3 -10.83 -28.42 14.58
N VAL A 4 -11.55 -27.56 13.85
CA VAL A 4 -11.08 -27.01 12.60
C VAL A 4 -10.15 -25.83 12.94
N PRO A 5 -8.87 -25.86 12.58
CA PRO A 5 -7.99 -24.72 12.81
C PRO A 5 -8.46 -23.56 11.91
N ILE A 6 -8.87 -22.47 12.53
CA ILE A 6 -9.12 -21.21 11.83
C ILE A 6 -7.75 -20.58 11.62
N PHE A 7 -7.24 -20.64 10.39
CA PHE A 7 -6.08 -19.86 9.98
C PHE A 7 -6.52 -18.40 9.88
N LEU A 8 -6.18 -17.59 10.87
CA LEU A 8 -6.23 -16.14 10.77
C LEU A 8 -5.07 -15.71 9.88
N PHE A 9 -5.35 -15.48 8.61
CA PHE A 9 -4.43 -14.73 7.75
C PHE A 9 -4.46 -13.28 8.19
N SER A 10 -3.39 -12.79 8.79
CA SER A 10 -3.16 -11.36 8.94
C SER A 10 -2.83 -10.83 7.56
N GLN A 11 -3.79 -10.24 6.88
CA GLN A 11 -3.54 -9.51 5.65
C GLN A 11 -3.31 -8.05 5.99
N ASP A 12 -2.26 -7.48 5.44
CA ASP A 12 -2.03 -6.04 5.51
C ASP A 12 -2.97 -5.34 4.54
N PHE A 13 -3.74 -4.38 5.04
CA PHE A 13 -4.71 -3.63 4.26
C PHE A 13 -4.33 -2.16 4.19
N GLY A 14 -4.56 -1.56 3.04
CA GLY A 14 -4.58 -0.12 2.85
C GLY A 14 -6.00 0.44 2.79
N LYS A 15 -6.09 1.71 2.48
CA LYS A 15 -7.33 2.46 2.32
C LYS A 15 -7.26 3.29 1.04
N VAL A 16 -8.34 3.31 0.28
CA VAL A 16 -8.51 4.21 -0.87
C VAL A 16 -9.56 5.25 -0.52
N THR A 17 -9.23 6.53 -0.69
CA THR A 17 -10.12 7.65 -0.46
C THR A 17 -10.05 8.62 -1.63
N GLY A 18 -10.99 9.54 -1.72
CA GLY A 18 -10.95 10.58 -2.75
C GLY A 18 -12.24 11.34 -2.91
N LYS A 19 -12.36 12.03 -4.04
CA LYS A 19 -13.57 12.78 -4.40
C LYS A 19 -14.02 12.46 -5.82
N VAL A 20 -15.33 12.55 -6.02
CA VAL A 20 -15.98 12.47 -7.35
C VAL A 20 -16.66 13.79 -7.63
N VAL A 21 -16.22 14.46 -8.69
CA VAL A 21 -16.73 15.77 -9.08
C VAL A 21 -17.11 15.83 -10.57
N ALA A 22 -18.01 16.73 -10.91
CA ALA A 22 -18.36 17.01 -12.31
C ALA A 22 -17.32 17.94 -12.95
N GLU A 23 -16.82 17.61 -14.14
CA GLU A 23 -15.83 18.42 -14.86
C GLU A 23 -16.33 19.84 -15.15
N ARG A 24 -17.60 19.99 -15.52
CA ARG A 24 -18.15 21.27 -16.00
C ARG A 24 -18.12 22.39 -14.96
N ASN A 25 -18.31 22.07 -13.67
CA ASN A 25 -18.52 23.07 -12.61
C ASN A 25 -17.85 22.69 -11.28
N GLY A 26 -17.12 21.59 -11.20
CA GLY A 26 -16.51 21.11 -9.96
C GLY A 26 -17.51 20.65 -8.89
N GLN A 27 -18.79 20.49 -9.25
CA GLN A 27 -19.83 20.10 -8.31
C GLN A 27 -19.61 18.65 -7.83
N ALA A 28 -19.75 18.44 -6.52
CA ALA A 28 -19.70 17.12 -5.91
C ALA A 28 -20.81 16.21 -6.46
N LEU A 29 -20.47 14.97 -6.81
CA LEU A 29 -21.41 13.98 -7.31
C LEU A 29 -21.79 13.00 -6.19
N ALA A 30 -22.66 13.48 -5.29
CA ALA A 30 -23.16 12.68 -4.19
C ALA A 30 -23.89 11.41 -4.67
N GLY A 31 -23.55 10.26 -4.07
CA GLY A 31 -24.08 8.97 -4.46
C GLY A 31 -23.42 8.33 -5.68
N ALA A 32 -22.32 8.91 -6.20
CA ALA A 32 -21.48 8.24 -7.19
C ALA A 32 -20.96 6.91 -6.65
N SER A 33 -21.02 5.87 -7.47
CA SER A 33 -20.52 4.54 -7.11
C SER A 33 -19.05 4.43 -7.48
N VAL A 34 -18.19 4.11 -6.51
CA VAL A 34 -16.77 3.87 -6.72
C VAL A 34 -16.44 2.42 -6.37
N VAL A 35 -15.86 1.69 -7.31
CA VAL A 35 -15.57 0.26 -7.15
C VAL A 35 -14.13 -0.06 -7.56
N ILE A 36 -13.52 -1.02 -6.88
CA ILE A 36 -12.22 -1.59 -7.25
C ILE A 36 -12.47 -2.77 -8.17
N GLU A 37 -12.04 -2.66 -9.43
CA GLU A 37 -12.27 -3.72 -10.43
C GLU A 37 -11.60 -5.04 -10.01
N GLY A 38 -12.27 -6.15 -10.30
CA GLY A 38 -11.78 -7.48 -9.93
C GLY A 38 -12.02 -7.86 -8.45
N THR A 39 -12.61 -6.97 -7.66
CA THR A 39 -12.94 -7.24 -6.25
C THR A 39 -14.42 -6.94 -5.96
N ALA A 40 -14.89 -7.31 -4.76
CA ALA A 40 -16.21 -6.91 -4.26
C ALA A 40 -16.17 -5.59 -3.46
N LEU A 41 -15.04 -4.89 -3.46
CA LEU A 41 -14.82 -3.68 -2.66
C LEU A 41 -15.30 -2.44 -3.42
N GLY A 42 -16.01 -1.59 -2.72
CA GLY A 42 -16.50 -0.33 -3.26
C GLY A 42 -17.13 0.55 -2.18
N SER A 43 -17.46 1.77 -2.56
CA SER A 43 -18.13 2.75 -1.70
C SER A 43 -18.99 3.70 -2.54
N SER A 44 -19.97 4.34 -1.93
CA SER A 44 -20.70 5.45 -2.53
C SER A 44 -20.15 6.77 -2.02
N ALA A 45 -20.10 7.78 -2.89
CA ALA A 45 -19.69 9.11 -2.53
C ALA A 45 -20.72 9.78 -1.60
N ASP A 46 -20.25 10.52 -0.61
CA ASP A 46 -21.05 11.28 0.35
C ASP A 46 -21.61 12.60 -0.28
N ALA A 47 -22.22 13.44 0.55
CA ALA A 47 -22.83 14.72 0.11
C ALA A 47 -21.80 15.71 -0.49
N ASP A 48 -20.54 15.62 -0.08
CA ASP A 48 -19.43 16.45 -0.55
C ASP A 48 -18.64 15.78 -1.69
N GLY A 49 -19.16 14.64 -2.21
CA GLY A 49 -18.54 13.83 -3.23
C GLY A 49 -17.37 12.97 -2.74
N GLY A 50 -17.11 12.97 -1.43
CA GLY A 50 -16.05 12.18 -0.81
C GLY A 50 -16.40 10.70 -0.76
N PHE A 51 -15.41 9.82 -0.96
CA PHE A 51 -15.59 8.38 -0.78
C PHE A 51 -14.42 7.78 0.00
N THR A 52 -14.68 6.65 0.64
CA THR A 52 -13.64 5.88 1.33
C THR A 52 -13.92 4.39 1.19
N ILE A 53 -12.94 3.64 0.71
CA ILE A 53 -12.94 2.19 0.62
C ILE A 53 -11.91 1.68 1.62
N LEU A 54 -12.36 0.93 2.61
CA LEU A 54 -11.52 0.37 3.68
C LEU A 54 -11.13 -1.07 3.36
N SER A 55 -10.09 -1.55 4.05
CA SER A 55 -9.64 -2.95 4.00
C SER A 55 -9.33 -3.42 2.57
N VAL A 56 -8.64 -2.57 1.81
CA VAL A 56 -8.17 -2.93 0.47
C VAL A 56 -6.84 -3.67 0.64
N PRO A 57 -6.71 -4.92 0.15
CA PRO A 57 -5.44 -5.64 0.19
C PRO A 57 -4.34 -4.84 -0.50
N VAL A 58 -3.09 -5.05 -0.08
CA VAL A 58 -1.93 -4.46 -0.78
C VAL A 58 -1.88 -4.95 -2.22
N GLY A 59 -1.56 -4.05 -3.15
CA GLY A 59 -1.48 -4.38 -4.57
C GLY A 59 -1.79 -3.21 -5.48
N THR A 60 -1.76 -3.48 -6.79
CA THR A 60 -2.08 -2.49 -7.83
C THR A 60 -3.45 -2.76 -8.41
N TYR A 61 -4.30 -1.75 -8.43
CA TYR A 61 -5.70 -1.86 -8.80
C TYR A 61 -6.12 -0.86 -9.86
N THR A 62 -7.23 -1.16 -10.50
CA THR A 62 -8.01 -0.22 -11.30
C THR A 62 -9.25 0.16 -10.51
N VAL A 63 -9.45 1.46 -10.29
CA VAL A 63 -10.62 1.99 -9.59
C VAL A 63 -11.53 2.67 -10.59
N ARG A 64 -12.84 2.37 -10.55
CA ARG A 64 -13.84 2.93 -11.45
C ARG A 64 -14.88 3.72 -10.69
N ALA A 65 -15.22 4.90 -11.22
CA ALA A 65 -16.31 5.71 -10.72
C ALA A 65 -17.44 5.80 -11.75
N ASP A 66 -18.65 5.57 -11.29
CA ASP A 66 -19.89 5.59 -12.09
C ASP A 66 -20.90 6.55 -11.46
N TYR A 67 -21.56 7.38 -12.27
CA TYR A 67 -22.69 8.20 -11.86
C TYR A 67 -23.73 8.33 -12.94
N ILE A 68 -25.02 8.35 -12.57
CA ILE A 68 -26.13 8.37 -13.53
C ILE A 68 -26.08 9.68 -14.36
N GLY A 69 -26.05 9.54 -15.70
CA GLY A 69 -25.97 10.69 -16.61
C GLY A 69 -24.57 11.20 -16.87
N TYR A 70 -23.57 10.54 -16.34
CA TYR A 70 -22.16 10.82 -16.56
C TYR A 70 -21.42 9.66 -17.21
N GLN A 71 -20.31 9.99 -17.83
CA GLN A 71 -19.39 9.02 -18.41
C GLN A 71 -18.62 8.32 -17.29
N SER A 72 -18.51 7.00 -17.34
CA SER A 72 -17.71 6.24 -16.38
C SER A 72 -16.23 6.53 -16.56
N VAL A 73 -15.51 6.75 -15.47
CA VAL A 73 -14.06 7.01 -15.46
C VAL A 73 -13.37 5.86 -14.71
N LYS A 74 -12.35 5.30 -15.33
CA LYS A 74 -11.42 4.34 -14.71
C LYS A 74 -10.05 4.99 -14.52
N VAL A 75 -9.47 4.74 -13.37
CA VAL A 75 -8.07 5.10 -13.08
C VAL A 75 -7.32 3.80 -12.82
N SER A 76 -6.40 3.47 -13.71
CA SER A 76 -5.55 2.26 -13.63
C SER A 76 -4.27 2.59 -12.88
N ASN A 77 -3.53 1.55 -12.47
CA ASN A 77 -2.23 1.67 -11.79
C ASN A 77 -2.29 2.33 -10.40
N ILE A 78 -3.41 2.17 -9.69
CA ILE A 78 -3.53 2.65 -8.31
C ILE A 78 -2.82 1.68 -7.39
N ASN A 79 -1.70 2.12 -6.80
CA ASN A 79 -0.97 1.34 -5.82
C ASN A 79 -1.56 1.54 -4.43
N VAL A 80 -1.96 0.45 -3.79
CA VAL A 80 -2.46 0.41 -2.42
C VAL A 80 -1.44 -0.25 -1.53
N SER A 81 -0.92 0.49 -0.56
CA SER A 81 0.11 0.04 0.38
C SER A 81 -0.46 -0.19 1.77
N ALA A 82 0.18 -1.11 2.52
CA ALA A 82 -0.23 -1.46 3.88
C ALA A 82 -0.24 -0.25 4.82
N ASN A 83 -1.32 -0.14 5.60
CA ASN A 83 -1.50 0.94 6.60
C ASN A 83 -1.45 2.37 6.03
N LEU A 84 -1.48 2.53 4.70
CA LEU A 84 -1.49 3.84 4.05
C LEU A 84 -2.84 4.16 3.40
N THR A 85 -3.03 5.46 3.16
CA THR A 85 -4.19 5.97 2.43
C THR A 85 -3.74 6.39 1.04
N THR A 86 -4.30 5.77 0.01
CA THR A 86 -4.14 6.19 -1.38
C THR A 86 -5.30 7.12 -1.75
N THR A 87 -4.99 8.32 -2.25
CA THR A 87 -6.02 9.31 -2.66
C THR A 87 -6.19 9.27 -4.17
N VAL A 88 -7.45 9.19 -4.63
CA VAL A 88 -7.81 9.16 -6.06
C VAL A 88 -8.92 10.16 -6.32
N GLU A 89 -8.73 11.08 -7.26
CA GLU A 89 -9.76 12.04 -7.66
C GLU A 89 -10.39 11.62 -8.98
N PHE A 90 -11.72 11.69 -9.05
CA PHE A 90 -12.49 11.41 -10.24
C PHE A 90 -13.20 12.67 -10.74
N VAL A 91 -12.93 13.00 -11.99
CA VAL A 91 -13.60 14.10 -12.70
C VAL A 91 -14.44 13.49 -13.79
N LEU A 92 -15.77 13.53 -13.64
CA LEU A 92 -16.70 12.91 -14.55
C LEU A 92 -17.34 13.93 -15.51
N ASN A 93 -17.43 13.56 -16.78
CA ASN A 93 -18.12 14.32 -17.83
C ASN A 93 -19.56 13.88 -17.97
N VAL A 94 -20.45 14.83 -18.28
CA VAL A 94 -21.83 14.52 -18.65
C VAL A 94 -21.82 13.75 -19.97
N SER A 95 -22.37 12.54 -19.96
CA SER A 95 -22.51 11.75 -21.18
C SER A 95 -23.92 11.81 -21.71
N ALA A 96 -24.05 12.13 -23.01
CA ALA A 96 -25.30 11.99 -23.73
C ALA A 96 -25.59 10.55 -24.17
N VAL A 97 -24.59 9.67 -24.11
CA VAL A 97 -24.66 8.27 -24.53
C VAL A 97 -24.24 7.36 -23.38
N LYS A 98 -25.09 6.42 -23.02
CA LYS A 98 -24.82 5.43 -21.96
C LYS A 98 -23.77 4.43 -22.47
N GLY A 99 -22.58 4.44 -21.88
CA GLY A 99 -21.57 3.41 -22.16
C GLY A 99 -20.18 3.90 -22.60
N ASP A 100 -19.96 5.21 -22.73
CA ASP A 100 -18.59 5.71 -22.97
C ASP A 100 -17.76 5.59 -21.70
N LEU A 101 -16.65 4.86 -21.78
CA LEU A 101 -15.68 4.65 -20.72
C LEU A 101 -14.42 5.48 -21.03
N VAL A 102 -13.98 6.28 -20.07
CA VAL A 102 -12.69 6.95 -20.14
C VAL A 102 -11.73 6.23 -19.20
N GLU A 103 -10.61 5.75 -19.74
CA GLU A 103 -9.53 5.19 -18.96
C GLU A 103 -8.41 6.21 -18.80
N ILE A 104 -8.04 6.46 -17.55
CA ILE A 104 -6.90 7.31 -17.18
C ILE A 104 -5.90 6.41 -16.49
N VAL A 105 -4.66 6.37 -16.99
CA VAL A 105 -3.57 5.69 -16.29
C VAL A 105 -3.00 6.66 -15.27
N ALA A 106 -3.04 6.30 -14.00
CA ALA A 106 -2.41 7.09 -12.96
C ALA A 106 -0.89 7.04 -13.14
N ASP A 107 -0.25 8.20 -13.29
CA ASP A 107 1.18 8.29 -13.10
C ASP A 107 1.48 8.01 -11.63
N THR A 108 2.36 7.06 -11.34
CA THR A 108 2.78 6.76 -9.97
C THR A 108 3.44 8.02 -9.40
N PRO A 109 2.85 8.71 -8.41
CA PRO A 109 3.47 9.90 -7.87
C PRO A 109 4.80 9.53 -7.22
N LEU A 110 5.86 10.21 -7.64
CA LEU A 110 7.23 10.03 -7.10
C LEU A 110 7.33 10.41 -5.62
N ILE A 111 6.34 11.12 -5.09
CA ILE A 111 6.29 11.60 -3.71
C ILE A 111 4.90 11.29 -3.14
N ASN A 112 4.87 10.53 -2.06
CA ASN A 112 3.65 10.26 -1.31
C ASN A 112 3.47 11.39 -0.29
N GLU A 113 2.67 12.42 -0.61
CA GLU A 113 2.50 13.63 0.21
C GLU A 113 1.84 13.37 1.59
N ASN A 114 1.25 12.21 1.77
CA ASN A 114 0.51 11.85 2.99
C ASN A 114 1.33 11.10 4.04
N THR A 115 2.64 10.90 3.83
CA THR A 115 3.49 10.24 4.81
C THR A 115 4.18 11.28 5.71
N THR A 116 3.81 11.32 6.99
CA THR A 116 4.45 12.16 8.02
C THR A 116 5.77 11.56 8.55
N ASN A 117 6.07 10.32 8.18
CA ASN A 117 7.25 9.56 8.57
C ASN A 117 8.16 9.29 7.35
N THR A 118 9.40 8.94 7.62
CA THR A 118 10.37 8.58 6.57
C THR A 118 10.11 7.14 6.09
N THR A 119 8.94 6.91 5.48
CA THR A 119 8.58 5.63 4.89
C THR A 119 9.05 5.58 3.44
N ARG A 120 9.69 4.47 3.08
CA ARG A 120 10.04 4.14 1.70
C ARG A 120 9.35 2.85 1.33
N ILE A 121 8.73 2.85 0.17
CA ILE A 121 7.96 1.72 -0.35
C ILE A 121 8.67 1.22 -1.59
N VAL A 122 8.90 -0.09 -1.65
CA VAL A 122 9.45 -0.78 -2.81
C VAL A 122 8.43 -1.82 -3.25
N ASN A 123 7.91 -1.66 -4.45
CA ASN A 123 6.85 -2.52 -5.00
C ASN A 123 7.43 -3.79 -5.62
N ALA A 124 6.59 -4.81 -5.81
CA ALA A 124 6.91 -6.10 -6.41
C ALA A 124 7.70 -5.97 -7.71
N GLU A 125 7.25 -5.11 -8.63
CA GLU A 125 7.91 -4.88 -9.92
C GLU A 125 9.36 -4.43 -9.76
N THR A 126 9.62 -3.50 -8.84
CA THR A 126 10.98 -3.03 -8.54
C THR A 126 11.80 -4.14 -7.90
N ILE A 127 11.23 -4.87 -6.93
CA ILE A 127 11.91 -5.95 -6.21
C ILE A 127 12.34 -7.08 -7.15
N GLU A 128 11.48 -7.47 -8.08
CA GLU A 128 11.76 -8.55 -9.05
C GLU A 128 12.91 -8.21 -10.00
N HIS A 129 13.07 -6.94 -10.36
CA HIS A 129 14.13 -6.45 -11.24
C HIS A 129 15.47 -6.22 -10.53
N LEU A 130 15.50 -6.29 -9.19
CA LEU A 130 16.75 -6.14 -8.45
C LEU A 130 17.66 -7.38 -8.63
N PRO A 131 18.97 -7.18 -8.86
CA PRO A 131 19.93 -8.28 -8.96
C PRO A 131 20.24 -8.93 -7.59
N LEU A 132 19.70 -8.39 -6.52
CA LEU A 132 19.91 -8.81 -5.15
C LEU A 132 18.70 -9.63 -4.66
N ARG A 133 18.92 -10.48 -3.67
CA ARG A 133 17.88 -11.38 -3.14
C ARG A 133 17.71 -11.23 -1.63
N GLY A 134 16.44 -11.32 -1.20
CA GLY A 134 16.05 -11.27 0.21
C GLY A 134 15.75 -9.85 0.71
N VAL A 135 15.02 -9.80 1.82
CA VAL A 135 14.54 -8.56 2.45
C VAL A 135 15.70 -7.62 2.79
N GLU A 136 16.76 -8.14 3.40
CA GLU A 136 17.92 -7.36 3.83
C GLU A 136 18.64 -6.68 2.66
N ALA A 137 18.75 -7.38 1.54
CA ALA A 137 19.40 -6.84 0.35
C ALA A 137 18.60 -5.66 -0.25
N VAL A 138 17.27 -5.72 -0.21
CA VAL A 138 16.40 -4.62 -0.65
C VAL A 138 16.50 -3.44 0.32
N VAL A 139 16.52 -3.70 1.63
CA VAL A 139 16.67 -2.67 2.66
C VAL A 139 18.04 -1.99 2.58
N ALA A 140 19.10 -2.74 2.29
CA ALA A 140 20.46 -2.21 2.14
C ALA A 140 20.60 -1.14 1.04
N LEU A 141 19.69 -1.13 0.05
CA LEU A 141 19.65 -0.12 -1.00
C LEU A 141 18.97 1.19 -0.56
N GLN A 142 18.33 1.19 0.61
CA GLN A 142 17.59 2.36 1.06
C GLN A 142 18.51 3.42 1.65
N THR A 143 18.15 4.69 1.46
CA THR A 143 18.93 5.81 2.01
C THR A 143 18.90 5.79 3.53
N GLY A 144 20.08 5.88 4.17
CA GLY A 144 20.24 5.88 5.62
C GLY A 144 20.47 4.49 6.21
N THR A 145 20.68 3.48 5.37
CA THR A 145 21.09 2.14 5.78
C THR A 145 22.55 1.88 5.44
N VAL A 146 23.19 1.07 6.25
CA VAL A 146 24.53 0.51 6.00
C VAL A 146 24.42 -1.00 6.20
N SER A 147 24.93 -1.78 5.25
CA SER A 147 25.03 -3.23 5.37
C SER A 147 26.48 -3.63 5.65
N ASP A 148 26.69 -4.41 6.70
CA ASP A 148 27.98 -5.01 7.03
C ASP A 148 27.78 -6.47 7.43
N ASN A 149 28.44 -7.39 6.74
CA ASN A 149 28.36 -8.83 6.98
C ASN A 149 26.93 -9.40 7.05
N GLY A 150 26.00 -8.86 6.24
CA GLY A 150 24.60 -9.27 6.24
C GLY A 150 23.71 -8.55 7.27
N ASN A 151 24.29 -7.81 8.19
CA ASN A 151 23.56 -7.02 9.16
C ASN A 151 23.21 -5.63 8.61
N ILE A 152 22.01 -5.16 8.91
CA ILE A 152 21.52 -3.83 8.50
C ILE A 152 21.59 -2.87 9.68
N TYR A 153 22.23 -1.75 9.47
CA TYR A 153 22.33 -0.63 10.41
C TYR A 153 21.57 0.57 9.85
N VAL A 154 20.66 1.12 10.61
CA VAL A 154 19.83 2.26 10.19
C VAL A 154 20.21 3.50 10.97
N ARG A 155 20.66 4.56 10.27
CA ARG A 155 21.06 5.85 10.88
C ARG A 155 22.00 5.73 12.06
N GLY A 156 22.90 4.74 12.05
CA GLY A 156 23.86 4.50 13.13
C GLY A 156 23.31 3.77 14.36
N SER A 157 22.09 3.22 14.28
CA SER A 157 21.57 2.29 15.29
C SER A 157 22.30 0.94 15.23
N ARG A 158 22.02 0.06 16.19
CA ARG A 158 22.49 -1.32 16.13
C ARG A 158 21.62 -2.13 15.16
N SER A 159 22.16 -3.21 14.61
CA SER A 159 21.38 -4.14 13.79
C SER A 159 20.19 -4.75 14.56
N SER A 160 20.38 -5.01 15.85
CA SER A 160 19.34 -5.48 16.77
C SER A 160 18.20 -4.48 17.04
N ASP A 161 18.38 -3.21 16.68
CA ASP A 161 17.37 -2.16 16.86
C ASP A 161 16.41 -2.06 15.64
N VAL A 162 16.59 -2.89 14.62
CA VAL A 162 15.74 -2.96 13.43
C VAL A 162 14.73 -4.09 13.58
N ALA A 163 13.46 -3.76 13.47
CA ALA A 163 12.38 -4.75 13.52
C ALA A 163 11.94 -5.16 12.12
N TYR A 164 11.77 -6.47 11.93
CA TYR A 164 11.30 -7.07 10.69
C TYR A 164 9.93 -7.70 10.92
N TYR A 165 9.01 -7.40 10.02
CA TYR A 165 7.66 -7.97 9.98
C TYR A 165 7.41 -8.59 8.61
N VAL A 166 6.73 -9.71 8.58
CA VAL A 166 6.21 -10.35 7.37
C VAL A 166 4.73 -10.59 7.59
N ASP A 167 3.89 -9.99 6.75
CA ASP A 167 2.43 -10.03 6.86
C ASP A 167 1.93 -9.71 8.28
N GLY A 168 2.54 -8.68 8.90
CA GLY A 168 2.24 -8.25 10.26
C GLY A 168 2.83 -9.11 11.39
N VAL A 169 3.53 -10.20 11.07
CA VAL A 169 4.16 -11.08 12.05
C VAL A 169 5.60 -10.63 12.32
N TYR A 170 5.95 -10.44 13.59
CA TYR A 170 7.31 -10.08 14.01
C TYR A 170 8.28 -11.24 13.79
N MET A 171 9.37 -10.99 13.06
CA MET A 171 10.28 -12.02 12.54
C MET A 171 11.69 -11.97 13.13
N ASN A 172 11.96 -11.08 14.09
CA ASN A 172 13.26 -11.11 14.76
C ASN A 172 13.33 -12.23 15.79
N ASN A 173 14.48 -12.89 15.84
CA ASN A 173 14.77 -13.89 16.86
C ASN A 173 14.80 -13.23 18.25
N SER A 174 14.15 -13.83 19.23
CA SER A 174 14.07 -13.29 20.59
C SER A 174 15.40 -13.33 21.35
N TRP A 175 16.39 -14.07 20.87
CA TRP A 175 17.68 -14.25 21.54
C TRP A 175 18.72 -13.20 21.14
N ASP A 176 18.89 -12.98 19.84
CA ASP A 176 19.92 -12.09 19.27
C ASP A 176 19.32 -10.89 18.53
N MET A 177 17.98 -10.86 18.40
CA MET A 177 17.21 -9.83 17.67
C MET A 177 17.56 -9.74 16.19
N GLU A 178 18.21 -10.76 15.62
CA GLU A 178 18.49 -10.83 14.21
C GLU A 178 17.24 -11.22 13.40
N ASN A 179 17.22 -10.81 12.13
CA ASN A 179 16.15 -11.17 11.21
C ASN A 179 16.17 -12.67 10.89
N THR A 180 15.02 -13.34 11.05
CA THR A 180 14.84 -14.73 10.67
C THR A 180 13.98 -14.91 9.44
N SER A 181 13.49 -13.83 8.84
CA SER A 181 12.63 -13.90 7.66
C SER A 181 13.44 -14.33 6.42
N GLN A 182 12.99 -15.36 5.74
CA GLN A 182 13.54 -15.82 4.47
C GLN A 182 12.48 -15.70 3.38
N VAL A 183 12.14 -14.47 3.01
CA VAL A 183 11.18 -14.22 1.95
C VAL A 183 11.92 -14.04 0.63
N SER A 184 11.54 -14.80 -0.40
CA SER A 184 12.11 -14.64 -1.74
C SER A 184 11.55 -13.38 -2.43
N ASN A 185 12.33 -12.75 -3.31
CA ASN A 185 11.87 -11.57 -4.05
C ASN A 185 10.56 -11.83 -4.80
N SER A 186 10.39 -13.02 -5.37
CA SER A 186 9.18 -13.39 -6.13
C SER A 186 7.92 -13.53 -5.26
N ALA A 187 8.09 -13.72 -3.96
CA ALA A 187 6.97 -13.81 -3.02
C ALA A 187 6.61 -12.47 -2.38
N MET A 188 7.42 -11.43 -2.56
CA MET A 188 7.15 -10.10 -2.02
C MET A 188 6.22 -9.33 -2.94
N GLU A 189 5.15 -8.77 -2.40
CA GLU A 189 4.29 -7.79 -3.07
C GLU A 189 4.77 -6.37 -2.80
N GLU A 190 5.13 -6.09 -1.56
CA GLU A 190 5.60 -4.79 -1.14
C GLU A 190 6.60 -4.92 0.01
N LEU A 191 7.59 -4.04 0.03
CA LEU A 191 8.47 -3.81 1.17
C LEU A 191 8.38 -2.36 1.60
N GLN A 192 7.95 -2.13 2.83
CA GLN A 192 7.95 -0.82 3.48
C GLN A 192 9.14 -0.72 4.44
N PHE A 193 9.95 0.30 4.28
CA PHE A 193 11.05 0.61 5.17
C PHE A 193 10.81 1.97 5.84
N GLN A 194 10.79 2.00 7.17
CA GLN A 194 10.64 3.20 7.98
C GLN A 194 11.90 3.42 8.80
N ALA A 195 12.63 4.49 8.50
CA ALA A 195 13.88 4.84 9.21
C ALA A 195 13.66 5.76 10.41
N GLY A 196 12.43 5.95 10.84
CA GLY A 196 12.03 6.78 11.98
C GLY A 196 10.62 7.32 11.83
N GLY A 197 10.03 7.80 12.93
CA GLY A 197 8.64 8.27 12.95
C GLY A 197 7.62 7.14 12.91
N PHE A 198 8.02 5.91 13.24
CA PHE A 198 7.12 4.76 13.32
C PHE A 198 6.16 4.91 14.51
N GLY A 199 4.96 4.36 14.34
CA GLY A 199 3.88 4.43 15.33
C GLY A 199 4.18 3.63 16.60
N ALA A 200 3.36 3.83 17.62
CA ALA A 200 3.51 3.17 18.92
C ALA A 200 3.22 1.65 18.87
N GLU A 201 2.61 1.17 17.80
CA GLU A 201 2.41 -0.25 17.51
C GLU A 201 3.71 -1.03 17.36
N TYR A 202 4.78 -0.36 16.92
CA TYR A 202 6.11 -0.96 16.80
C TYR A 202 6.89 -0.78 18.11
N GLY A 203 6.61 -1.64 19.07
CA GLY A 203 7.30 -1.64 20.35
C GLY A 203 8.78 -2.08 20.23
N ASN A 204 9.63 -1.57 21.12
CA ASN A 204 11.03 -2.00 21.27
C ASN A 204 11.92 -1.81 20.01
N VAL A 205 11.64 -0.78 19.20
CA VAL A 205 12.36 -0.45 17.97
C VAL A 205 12.95 0.94 18.10
N ASN A 206 14.27 1.08 17.85
CA ASN A 206 14.97 2.37 17.87
C ASN A 206 15.65 2.71 16.54
N GLY A 207 15.92 1.71 15.69
CA GLY A 207 16.64 1.88 14.43
C GLY A 207 15.71 2.09 13.24
N GLY A 208 14.90 1.11 12.96
CA GLY A 208 13.98 1.13 11.83
C GLY A 208 12.99 -0.02 11.85
N VAL A 209 11.95 0.10 11.05
CA VAL A 209 10.94 -0.93 10.83
C VAL A 209 10.95 -1.34 9.36
N VAL A 210 11.02 -2.63 9.12
CA VAL A 210 10.89 -3.25 7.80
C VAL A 210 9.61 -4.09 7.83
N ASN A 211 8.63 -3.72 7.04
CA ASN A 211 7.42 -4.50 6.87
C ASN A 211 7.37 -5.06 5.44
N THR A 212 7.26 -6.36 5.32
CA THR A 212 7.19 -7.07 4.04
C THR A 212 5.82 -7.70 3.91
N THR A 213 5.10 -7.36 2.85
CA THR A 213 3.83 -7.99 2.51
C THR A 213 4.06 -9.00 1.40
N THR A 214 3.52 -10.22 1.55
CA THR A 214 3.66 -11.28 0.55
C THR A 214 2.51 -11.28 -0.44
N LYS A 215 2.76 -11.80 -1.65
CA LYS A 215 1.73 -12.03 -2.68
C LYS A 215 0.72 -13.07 -2.20
N THR A 216 -0.54 -12.84 -2.46
CA THR A 216 -1.68 -13.74 -2.16
C THR A 216 -2.17 -14.47 -3.40
#